data_eb24c498acf480db9a6d19fbdbdcbeb6
#
_entry.id   eb24c498acf480db9a6d19fbdbdcbeb6
#
_cell.length_a   1.000
_cell.length_b   1.000
_cell.length_c   1.000
_cell.angle_alpha   90.00
_cell.angle_beta   90.00
_cell.angle_gamma   90.00
#
_symmetry.space_group_name_H-M   'P 1'
#
loop_
_entity.id
_entity.type
_entity.pdbx_description
1 polymer ?
#
loop_
_entity_poly.entity_id
_entity_poly.type
_entity_poly.pdbx_seq_one_letter_code
_entity_poly.pdbx_strand_id
1 'polypeptide(L)'
;MNKYRENETLKIVQEYVDKTYQGHYVGDDQDKTQTLDLLESIGTVSDFCQSNIIKYAARFGKKNGKNKQDLLKVMHYAILLYHFSKFDNDH
;
A
#
# COMPACT_ATOMS: atom_id res chain seq x y z
N MET A 1 -21.11 14.15 -1.23
CA MET A 1 -19.66 14.40 -1.32
C MET A 1 -19.06 14.59 0.07
N ASN A 2 -17.91 13.99 0.32
CA ASN A 2 -17.25 14.15 1.60
C ASN A 2 -16.62 15.54 1.72
N LYS A 3 -16.49 16.01 2.95
CA LYS A 3 -15.98 17.36 3.22
C LYS A 3 -14.56 17.57 2.67
N TYR A 4 -13.71 16.55 2.78
CA TYR A 4 -12.31 16.64 2.34
C TYR A 4 -12.06 15.85 1.07
N ARG A 5 -13.12 15.60 0.30
CA ARG A 5 -13.03 14.90 -0.98
C ARG A 5 -12.47 13.48 -0.84
N GLU A 6 -12.84 12.83 0.26
CA GLU A 6 -12.33 11.48 0.55
C GLU A 6 -12.70 10.49 -0.56
N ASN A 7 -13.91 10.63 -1.14
CA ASN A 7 -14.32 9.73 -2.23
C ASN A 7 -13.40 9.85 -3.44
N GLU A 8 -12.99 11.07 -3.79
CA GLU A 8 -12.08 11.26 -4.91
C GLU A 8 -10.71 10.64 -4.62
N THR A 9 -10.21 10.83 -3.40
CA THR A 9 -8.92 10.24 -3.01
C THR A 9 -9.00 8.72 -3.04
N LEU A 10 -10.11 8.14 -2.57
CA LEU A 10 -10.27 6.68 -2.61
C LEU A 10 -10.22 6.15 -4.04
N LYS A 11 -10.80 6.88 -5.01
CA LYS A 11 -10.70 6.49 -6.41
C LYS A 11 -9.27 6.53 -6.92
N ILE A 12 -8.51 7.55 -6.51
CA ILE A 12 -7.11 7.67 -6.89
C ILE A 12 -6.31 6.48 -6.34
N VAL A 13 -6.55 6.12 -5.09
CA VAL A 13 -5.89 4.97 -4.46
C VAL A 13 -6.27 3.68 -5.19
N GLN A 14 -7.56 3.51 -5.52
CA GLN A 14 -8.01 2.34 -6.26
C GLN A 14 -7.29 2.22 -7.61
N GLU A 15 -7.20 3.32 -8.35
CA GLU A 15 -6.49 3.33 -9.63
C GLU A 15 -5.02 2.97 -9.46
N TYR A 16 -4.39 3.52 -8.42
CA TYR A 16 -2.99 3.21 -8.14
C TYR A 16 -2.81 1.72 -7.85
N VAL A 17 -3.63 1.15 -6.98
CA VAL A 17 -3.57 -0.28 -6.64
C VAL A 17 -3.79 -1.12 -7.89
N ASP A 18 -4.80 -0.78 -8.69
CA ASP A 18 -5.09 -1.53 -9.91
C ASP A 18 -3.90 -1.53 -10.87
N LYS A 19 -3.20 -0.40 -10.99
CA LYS A 19 -2.04 -0.31 -11.87
C LYS A 19 -0.89 -1.22 -11.43
N THR A 20 -0.78 -1.51 -10.14
CA THR A 20 0.28 -2.42 -9.67
C THR A 20 0.06 -3.84 -10.15
N TYR A 21 -1.16 -4.17 -10.58
CA TYR A 21 -1.50 -5.50 -11.10
C TYR A 21 -1.57 -5.53 -12.63
N GLN A 22 -1.25 -4.43 -13.32
CA GLN A 22 -1.34 -4.35 -14.77
C GLN A 22 0.02 -4.53 -15.44
N GLY A 23 -0.01 -4.77 -16.74
CA GLY A 23 1.12 -5.28 -17.48
C GLY A 23 2.40 -4.46 -17.50
N HIS A 24 2.34 -3.15 -17.31
CA HIS A 24 3.55 -2.35 -17.38
C HIS A 24 4.45 -2.48 -16.14
N TYR A 25 3.99 -3.23 -15.13
CA TYR A 25 4.79 -3.58 -13.95
C TYR A 25 4.93 -5.09 -13.77
N VAL A 26 4.76 -5.85 -14.83
CA VAL A 26 4.60 -7.32 -14.73
C VAL A 26 5.72 -7.99 -13.92
N GLY A 27 6.97 -7.68 -14.23
CA GLY A 27 8.09 -8.30 -13.52
C GLY A 27 8.13 -7.93 -12.04
N ASP A 28 8.05 -6.62 -11.77
CA ASP A 28 8.16 -6.10 -10.42
C ASP A 28 6.95 -6.51 -9.55
N ASP A 29 5.76 -6.52 -10.15
CA ASP A 29 4.55 -6.88 -9.41
C ASP A 29 4.54 -8.35 -9.02
N GLN A 30 4.99 -9.22 -9.93
CA GLN A 30 5.09 -10.65 -9.62
C GLN A 30 6.09 -10.88 -8.49
N ASP A 31 7.24 -10.18 -8.54
CA ASP A 31 8.24 -10.30 -7.50
C ASP A 31 7.72 -9.80 -6.16
N LYS A 32 6.98 -8.69 -6.16
CA LYS A 32 6.38 -8.15 -4.94
C LYS A 32 5.34 -9.10 -4.37
N THR A 33 4.48 -9.65 -5.22
CA THR A 33 3.45 -10.60 -4.78
C THR A 33 4.10 -11.82 -4.16
N GLN A 34 5.13 -12.37 -4.82
CA GLN A 34 5.85 -13.51 -4.29
C GLN A 34 6.53 -13.19 -2.97
N THR A 35 7.08 -11.98 -2.85
CA THR A 35 7.72 -11.56 -1.61
C THR A 35 6.71 -11.47 -0.48
N LEU A 36 5.54 -10.89 -0.73
CA LEU A 36 4.49 -10.79 0.30
C LEU A 36 4.02 -12.16 0.74
N ASP A 37 3.85 -13.08 -0.21
CA ASP A 37 3.44 -14.45 0.11
C ASP A 37 4.49 -15.14 0.97
N LEU A 38 5.76 -14.95 0.65
CA LEU A 38 6.85 -15.50 1.44
C LEU A 38 6.86 -14.92 2.85
N LEU A 39 6.74 -13.60 2.96
CA LEU A 39 6.73 -12.93 4.27
C LEU A 39 5.54 -13.38 5.11
N GLU A 40 4.39 -13.61 4.47
CA GLU A 40 3.24 -14.15 5.18
C GLU A 40 3.54 -15.54 5.72
N SER A 41 4.17 -16.38 4.90
CA SER A 41 4.46 -17.76 5.28
C SER A 41 5.42 -17.85 6.47
N ILE A 42 6.30 -16.88 6.64
CA ILE A 42 7.24 -16.86 7.76
C ILE A 42 6.79 -15.94 8.90
N GLY A 43 5.61 -15.35 8.79
CA GLY A 43 5.00 -14.60 9.89
C GLY A 43 5.48 -13.16 10.05
N THR A 44 6.10 -12.55 9.03
CA THR A 44 6.66 -11.20 9.14
C THR A 44 6.00 -10.17 8.24
N VAL A 45 4.93 -10.55 7.53
CA VAL A 45 4.32 -9.67 6.54
C VAL A 45 3.72 -8.41 7.16
N SER A 46 3.10 -8.53 8.33
CA SER A 46 2.51 -7.38 9.01
C SER A 46 3.56 -6.36 9.42
N ASP A 47 4.68 -6.83 9.95
CA ASP A 47 5.79 -5.97 10.34
C ASP A 47 6.38 -5.26 9.11
N PHE A 48 6.50 -5.98 8.00
CA PHE A 48 6.97 -5.41 6.74
C PHE A 48 6.06 -4.29 6.27
N CYS A 49 4.74 -4.52 6.25
CA CYS A 49 3.78 -3.51 5.82
C CYS A 49 3.82 -2.29 6.74
N GLN A 50 3.83 -2.51 8.06
CA GLN A 50 3.87 -1.42 9.02
C GLN A 50 5.15 -0.59 8.87
N SER A 51 6.28 -1.26 8.67
CA SER A 51 7.56 -0.59 8.49
C SER A 51 7.55 0.30 7.24
N ASN A 52 6.95 -0.19 6.16
CA ASN A 52 6.86 0.60 4.93
C ASN A 52 5.91 1.78 5.07
N ILE A 53 4.82 1.64 5.82
CA ILE A 53 3.93 2.77 6.11
C ILE A 53 4.73 3.87 6.81
N ILE A 54 5.47 3.52 7.83
CA ILE A 54 6.29 4.47 8.61
C ILE A 54 7.34 5.11 7.71
N LYS A 55 8.03 4.30 6.91
CA LYS A 55 9.09 4.78 6.01
C LYS A 55 8.57 5.86 5.06
N TYR A 56 7.47 5.57 4.37
CA TYR A 56 6.97 6.50 3.37
C TYR A 56 6.28 7.71 3.99
N ALA A 57 5.60 7.53 5.12
CA ALA A 57 5.02 8.67 5.82
C ALA A 57 6.10 9.62 6.34
N ALA A 58 7.18 9.08 6.90
CA ALA A 58 8.30 9.87 7.41
C ALA A 58 9.04 10.60 6.29
N ARG A 59 9.10 9.99 5.10
CA ARG A 59 9.81 10.55 3.95
C ARG A 59 9.03 11.70 3.30
N PHE A 60 7.72 11.69 3.42
CA PHE A 60 6.87 12.69 2.76
C PHE A 60 7.27 14.09 3.19
N GLY A 61 7.49 14.97 2.21
CA GLY A 61 7.89 16.34 2.44
C GLY A 61 9.39 16.56 2.63
N LYS A 62 10.17 15.49 2.73
CA LYS A 62 11.61 15.57 2.96
C LYS A 62 12.41 15.20 1.72
N LYS A 63 12.18 14.00 1.20
CA LYS A 63 12.86 13.54 0.00
C LYS A 63 11.92 13.76 -1.18
N ASN A 64 12.36 14.52 -2.18
CA ASN A 64 11.56 14.87 -3.35
C ASN A 64 10.32 15.70 -3.00
N GLY A 65 10.36 16.44 -1.88
CA GLY A 65 9.27 17.31 -1.45
C GLY A 65 8.01 16.54 -1.07
N LYS A 66 6.87 17.15 -1.33
CA LYS A 66 5.55 16.54 -1.06
C LYS A 66 5.19 15.58 -2.19
N ASN A 67 5.84 14.44 -2.22
CA ASN A 67 5.70 13.47 -3.29
C ASN A 67 4.40 12.66 -3.11
N LYS A 68 3.52 12.78 -4.09
CA LYS A 68 2.25 12.06 -4.07
C LYS A 68 2.45 10.55 -3.98
N GLN A 69 3.49 10.02 -4.61
CA GLN A 69 3.76 8.59 -4.58
C GLN A 69 4.04 8.07 -3.17
N ASP A 70 4.69 8.88 -2.32
CA ASP A 70 4.91 8.47 -0.94
C ASP A 70 3.60 8.25 -0.21
N LEU A 71 2.61 9.13 -0.40
CA LEU A 71 1.30 8.96 0.22
C LEU A 71 0.53 7.78 -0.36
N LEU A 72 0.62 7.57 -1.67
CA LEU A 72 -0.03 6.41 -2.29
C LEU A 72 0.55 5.10 -1.75
N LYS A 73 1.86 5.05 -1.54
CA LYS A 73 2.49 3.88 -0.95
C LYS A 73 2.06 3.66 0.48
N VAL A 74 1.95 4.73 1.28
CA VAL A 74 1.42 4.64 2.64
C VAL A 74 0.04 3.99 2.62
N MET A 75 -0.83 4.47 1.75
CA MET A 75 -2.20 3.97 1.68
C MET A 75 -2.25 2.53 1.18
N HIS A 76 -1.44 2.18 0.19
CA HIS A 76 -1.41 0.82 -0.32
C HIS A 76 -0.91 -0.17 0.75
N TYR A 77 0.18 0.17 1.44
CA TYR A 77 0.67 -0.69 2.50
C TYR A 77 -0.31 -0.79 3.68
N ALA A 78 -1.09 0.26 3.95
CA ALA A 78 -2.14 0.19 4.96
C ALA A 78 -3.25 -0.78 4.55
N ILE A 79 -3.64 -0.77 3.28
CA ILE A 79 -4.61 -1.73 2.74
C ILE A 79 -4.08 -3.16 2.91
N LEU A 80 -2.82 -3.39 2.56
CA LEU A 80 -2.20 -4.70 2.69
C LEU A 80 -2.13 -5.13 4.16
N LEU A 81 -1.76 -4.21 5.04
CA LEU A 81 -1.71 -4.49 6.47
C LEU A 81 -3.07 -4.91 7.00
N TYR A 82 -4.12 -4.20 6.56
CA TYR A 82 -5.49 -4.55 6.93
C TYR A 82 -5.82 -5.98 6.50
N HIS A 83 -5.49 -6.33 5.26
CA HIS A 83 -5.73 -7.67 4.73
C HIS A 83 -5.00 -8.75 5.54
N PHE A 84 -3.70 -8.53 5.78
CA PHE A 84 -2.88 -9.53 6.47
C PHE A 84 -3.14 -9.59 7.97
N SER A 85 -3.87 -8.62 8.52
CA SER A 85 -4.30 -8.67 9.93
C SER A 85 -5.47 -9.61 10.17
N LYS A 86 -6.14 -10.04 9.11
CA LYS A 86 -7.18 -11.08 9.14
C LYS A 86 -8.34 -10.75 10.05
N PHE A 87 -8.93 -9.58 9.85
CA PHE A 87 -10.13 -9.16 10.60
C PHE A 87 -11.37 -9.83 10.01
N ASP A 88 -11.35 -11.15 9.91
CA ASP A 88 -12.38 -11.89 9.17
C ASP A 88 -13.79 -11.66 9.72
N ASN A 89 -13.90 -11.50 11.03
CA ASN A 89 -15.19 -11.32 11.66
C ASN A 89 -15.67 -9.87 11.68
N ASP A 90 -14.82 -8.94 11.24
CA ASP A 90 -15.10 -7.50 11.29
C ASP A 90 -15.41 -6.91 9.92
N HIS A 91 -15.35 -7.72 8.89
CA HIS A 91 -15.62 -7.25 7.51
C HIS A 91 -17.08 -7.03 7.24
#